data_9ddb368e6c1633f4c4987f8e96c417e7
#
_entry.id   9ddb368e6c1633f4c4987f8e96c417e7
#
_cell.length_a   1.000
_cell.length_b   1.000
_cell.length_c   1.000
_cell.angle_alpha   90.00
_cell.angle_beta   90.00
_cell.angle_gamma   90.00
#
_symmetry.space_group_name_H-M   'P 1'
#
loop_
_entity.id
_entity.type
_entity.pdbx_description
1 polymer ?
#
loop_
_entity_poly.entity_id
_entity_poly.type
_entity_poly.pdbx_seq_one_letter_code
_entity_poly.pdbx_strand_id
1 'polypeptide(L)'
;METKLNYKHLLGIGPLRSTGSKFLSFCSRNHGLLIFTTVLFFISACRSEIVPEPFLPSYAHEAYQYSLEQANLDRTALGRSWKEAGENALYKPEDITLPYQEEFYLDPAEVNAVGYRFFVLRGLRIEIEMTIHSADSLQLFSDLFRQSGDPELEFTQVASANRDSLRLEFEPRRDSYYILRLQPELLRGGRFRVLIREVPSIGFPVQGKNSRAILSFFGNPRDAGKREHHGVDIFAVRHTPVLAPSDAEVTRVGEGEIGGRYVWLRDQKRSINMYFAHLQTQEVTPGTRVVAGQIIGTVGNTGNARTTPPHLHFGIYSRGPIDPYHFIAETNRRPAGITGDSLFLGELVRSKQTIIVNNSPGSGNLPIDTIVQNSIMKITALTSNLYHILLPDGSSGYIAGNQIEMANNAIKEQILTDAVRIFDTPGISAVCVTDIKPGEKFAVLGKFKNFIYGRTFEGRTGWIPSL
;
A
#
# COMPACT_ATOMS: atom_id res chain seq x y z
N MET A 1 -31.37 15.70 1.41
CA MET A 1 -31.93 14.33 1.42
C MET A 1 -30.89 13.50 2.16
N GLU A 2 -31.07 13.43 3.47
CA GLU A 2 -30.14 12.76 4.38
C GLU A 2 -30.39 11.26 4.37
N THR A 3 -29.38 10.47 4.05
CA THR A 3 -29.41 9.02 4.25
C THR A 3 -28.49 8.67 5.42
N LYS A 4 -29.09 8.43 6.57
CA LYS A 4 -28.44 7.87 7.76
C LYS A 4 -28.00 6.44 7.45
N LEU A 5 -26.71 6.16 7.49
CA LEU A 5 -26.17 4.79 7.52
C LEU A 5 -26.38 4.18 8.91
N ASN A 6 -27.15 3.12 8.93
CA ASN A 6 -27.50 2.33 10.10
C ASN A 6 -26.44 1.20 10.26
N TYR A 7 -25.57 1.32 11.25
CA TYR A 7 -24.71 0.22 11.71
C TYR A 7 -25.50 -0.71 12.63
N LYS A 8 -26.17 -1.71 12.07
CA LYS A 8 -26.66 -2.89 12.82
C LYS A 8 -26.85 -4.02 11.81
N HIS A 9 -25.90 -4.95 11.77
CA HIS A 9 -26.12 -6.38 11.53
C HIS A 9 -24.78 -7.08 11.30
N LEU A 10 -24.25 -7.63 12.36
CA LEU A 10 -23.31 -8.76 12.29
C LEU A 10 -23.20 -9.40 13.69
N LEU A 11 -24.20 -10.14 14.08
CA LEU A 11 -24.10 -11.23 15.05
C LEU A 11 -25.34 -12.13 14.83
N GLY A 12 -25.18 -13.07 13.91
CA GLY A 12 -26.13 -14.17 13.74
C GLY A 12 -25.86 -15.26 14.77
N ILE A 13 -26.65 -15.30 15.83
CA ILE A 13 -26.74 -16.48 16.72
C ILE A 13 -28.12 -17.07 16.53
N GLY A 14 -28.18 -18.24 15.88
CA GLY A 14 -29.40 -19.01 15.73
C GLY A 14 -29.78 -19.70 17.04
N PRO A 15 -31.09 -19.94 17.27
CA PRO A 15 -31.60 -20.49 18.55
C PRO A 15 -31.33 -21.97 18.66
N LEU A 16 -30.74 -22.40 19.77
CA LEU A 16 -30.69 -23.81 20.23
C LEU A 16 -32.07 -24.23 20.72
N ARG A 17 -32.60 -25.28 20.11
CA ARG A 17 -33.80 -26.00 20.51
C ARG A 17 -33.58 -26.77 21.82
N SER A 18 -34.43 -26.51 22.81
CA SER A 18 -34.59 -27.32 24.02
C SER A 18 -35.38 -28.58 23.69
N THR A 19 -34.79 -29.76 23.95
CA THR A 19 -35.52 -31.00 24.05
C THR A 19 -35.81 -31.32 25.51
N GLY A 20 -37.09 -31.36 25.85
CA GLY A 20 -37.56 -31.77 27.15
C GLY A 20 -37.46 -33.27 27.35
N SER A 21 -37.18 -33.70 28.56
CA SER A 21 -37.43 -35.05 29.05
C SER A 21 -38.11 -34.96 30.41
N LYS A 22 -39.32 -35.51 30.42
CA LYS A 22 -40.13 -35.78 31.61
C LYS A 22 -39.49 -36.90 32.43
N PHE A 23 -39.46 -36.79 33.74
CA PHE A 23 -39.59 -37.98 34.60
C PHE A 23 -40.39 -37.69 35.88
N LEU A 24 -41.17 -38.69 36.21
CA LEU A 24 -42.28 -38.79 37.14
C LEU A 24 -41.90 -38.70 38.61
N SER A 25 -42.89 -38.26 39.36
CA SER A 25 -43.08 -38.30 40.81
C SER A 25 -42.88 -39.66 41.48
N PHE A 26 -42.33 -39.69 42.68
CA PHE A 26 -42.75 -40.66 43.71
C PHE A 26 -42.81 -40.01 45.08
N CYS A 27 -43.92 -40.25 45.75
CA CYS A 27 -44.30 -39.75 47.05
C CYS A 27 -43.89 -40.73 48.12
N SER A 28 -43.36 -40.31 49.24
CA SER A 28 -43.61 -40.98 50.50
C SER A 28 -43.34 -40.09 51.72
N ARG A 29 -44.25 -40.09 52.63
CA ARG A 29 -44.37 -39.47 53.97
C ARG A 29 -43.28 -39.92 54.92
N ASN A 30 -42.78 -39.09 55.82
CA ASN A 30 -42.93 -39.28 57.24
C ASN A 30 -42.45 -38.06 58.07
N HIS A 31 -43.14 -37.89 59.21
CA HIS A 31 -43.05 -36.79 60.18
C HIS A 31 -41.78 -36.72 60.99
N GLY A 32 -41.40 -35.53 61.44
CA GLY A 32 -40.41 -35.29 62.50
C GLY A 32 -40.02 -33.83 62.62
N LEU A 33 -40.74 -33.13 63.36
CA LEU A 33 -40.60 -32.03 64.35
C LEU A 33 -39.24 -31.27 64.46
N LEU A 34 -39.35 -29.96 64.29
CA LEU A 34 -38.66 -28.80 64.90
C LEU A 34 -37.11 -28.80 64.94
N ILE A 35 -36.54 -27.77 64.38
CA ILE A 35 -35.96 -26.57 65.07
C ILE A 35 -35.69 -25.47 64.04
N PHE A 36 -36.22 -24.27 64.32
CA PHE A 36 -35.95 -23.04 63.59
C PHE A 36 -34.53 -22.60 63.82
N THR A 37 -33.72 -22.56 62.79
CA THR A 37 -32.56 -21.67 62.71
C THR A 37 -32.53 -21.07 61.33
N THR A 38 -32.96 -19.82 61.28
CA THR A 38 -32.86 -18.94 60.12
C THR A 38 -31.38 -18.64 59.86
N VAL A 39 -30.78 -19.36 58.90
CA VAL A 39 -29.52 -18.93 58.29
C VAL A 39 -29.90 -18.22 57.00
N LEU A 40 -29.84 -16.90 57.06
CA LEU A 40 -29.90 -16.05 55.90
C LEU A 40 -28.60 -16.28 55.09
N PHE A 41 -28.68 -17.14 54.08
CA PHE A 41 -27.68 -17.17 53.05
C PHE A 41 -27.89 -15.96 52.10
N PHE A 42 -27.11 -14.91 52.35
CA PHE A 42 -26.87 -13.91 51.31
C PHE A 42 -26.15 -14.59 50.16
N ILE A 43 -26.88 -15.07 49.16
CA ILE A 43 -26.31 -15.37 47.85
C ILE A 43 -25.98 -14.02 47.24
N SER A 44 -24.77 -13.54 47.51
CA SER A 44 -24.14 -12.48 46.73
C SER A 44 -23.91 -13.08 45.35
N ALA A 45 -24.87 -12.88 44.46
CA ALA A 45 -24.67 -13.10 43.02
C ALA A 45 -23.60 -12.09 42.60
N CYS A 46 -22.35 -12.50 42.63
CA CYS A 46 -21.34 -11.84 41.78
C CYS A 46 -21.83 -11.96 40.35
N ARG A 47 -22.59 -10.96 39.88
CA ARG A 47 -22.60 -10.66 38.46
C ARG A 47 -21.15 -10.32 38.14
N SER A 48 -20.43 -11.27 37.57
CA SER A 48 -19.27 -10.95 36.78
C SER A 48 -19.81 -10.05 35.66
N GLU A 49 -19.70 -8.74 35.84
CA GLU A 49 -19.74 -7.83 34.71
C GLU A 49 -18.66 -8.38 33.79
N ILE A 50 -19.09 -8.90 32.63
CA ILE A 50 -18.20 -9.17 31.51
C ILE A 50 -17.70 -7.78 31.13
N VAL A 51 -16.59 -7.35 31.72
CA VAL A 51 -15.84 -6.19 31.24
C VAL A 51 -15.47 -6.58 29.82
N PRO A 52 -16.00 -5.89 28.79
CA PRO A 52 -15.60 -6.19 27.42
C PRO A 52 -14.08 -6.11 27.39
N GLU A 53 -13.42 -7.13 26.85
CA GLU A 53 -11.96 -7.04 26.63
C GLU A 53 -11.69 -5.70 25.94
N PRO A 54 -10.73 -4.91 26.43
CA PRO A 54 -10.45 -3.64 25.82
C PRO A 54 -10.12 -3.90 24.35
N PHE A 55 -10.84 -3.21 23.46
CA PHE A 55 -10.54 -3.25 22.03
C PHE A 55 -9.08 -2.85 21.84
N LEU A 56 -8.23 -3.82 21.50
CA LEU A 56 -6.83 -3.59 21.22
C LEU A 56 -6.70 -3.44 19.69
N PRO A 57 -6.43 -2.23 19.21
CA PRO A 57 -6.24 -2.00 17.79
C PRO A 57 -5.13 -2.87 17.22
N SER A 58 -5.36 -3.50 16.09
CA SER A 58 -4.40 -4.41 15.45
C SER A 58 -3.25 -3.67 14.76
N TYR A 59 -3.45 -2.40 14.40
CA TYR A 59 -2.52 -1.59 13.61
C TYR A 59 -2.27 -0.23 14.24
N ALA A 60 -1.09 0.34 13.98
CA ALA A 60 -0.65 1.59 14.60
C ALA A 60 -1.55 2.78 14.25
N HIS A 61 -2.05 2.87 13.01
CA HIS A 61 -2.98 3.91 12.59
C HIS A 61 -4.31 3.82 13.36
N GLU A 62 -4.86 2.62 13.48
CA GLU A 62 -6.09 2.36 14.22
C GLU A 62 -5.91 2.69 15.72
N ALA A 63 -4.74 2.34 16.29
CA ALA A 63 -4.39 2.68 17.67
C ALA A 63 -4.32 4.20 17.88
N TYR A 64 -3.76 4.93 16.92
CA TYR A 64 -3.73 6.39 16.99
C TYR A 64 -5.12 6.99 16.86
N GLN A 65 -5.93 6.52 15.91
CA GLN A 65 -7.33 6.93 15.79
C GLN A 65 -8.11 6.70 17.10
N TYR A 66 -7.96 5.51 17.69
CA TYR A 66 -8.57 5.20 18.97
C TYR A 66 -8.09 6.16 20.09
N SER A 67 -6.80 6.52 20.11
CA SER A 67 -6.29 7.50 21.08
C SER A 67 -6.90 8.89 20.91
N LEU A 68 -7.15 9.32 19.67
CA LEU A 68 -7.87 10.58 19.39
C LEU A 68 -9.33 10.51 19.88
N GLU A 69 -10.01 9.39 19.72
CA GLU A 69 -11.37 9.16 20.21
C GLU A 69 -11.43 9.18 21.74
N GLN A 70 -10.49 8.51 22.42
CA GLN A 70 -10.40 8.54 23.88
C GLN A 70 -10.13 9.95 24.44
N ALA A 71 -9.38 10.76 23.70
CA ALA A 71 -9.11 12.16 24.04
C ALA A 71 -10.23 13.12 23.60
N ASN A 72 -11.30 12.65 22.97
CA ASN A 72 -12.37 13.43 22.32
C ASN A 72 -11.86 14.42 21.25
N LEU A 73 -10.70 14.18 20.68
CA LEU A 73 -10.12 14.98 19.60
C LEU A 73 -10.70 14.65 18.23
N ASP A 74 -11.26 13.45 18.05
CA ASP A 74 -11.99 13.00 16.85
C ASP A 74 -13.17 13.91 16.47
N ARG A 75 -13.77 14.58 17.47
CA ARG A 75 -14.90 15.52 17.31
C ARG A 75 -14.47 16.95 16.98
N THR A 76 -13.18 17.26 17.06
CA THR A 76 -12.65 18.56 16.64
C THR A 76 -12.59 18.66 15.11
N ALA A 77 -12.43 19.87 14.58
CA ALA A 77 -12.22 20.06 13.14
C ALA A 77 -10.98 19.29 12.64
N LEU A 78 -9.87 19.39 13.37
CA LEU A 78 -8.61 18.70 13.03
C LEU A 78 -8.75 17.17 13.05
N GLY A 79 -9.40 16.62 14.09
CA GLY A 79 -9.59 15.16 14.19
C GLY A 79 -10.48 14.62 13.07
N ARG A 80 -11.57 15.32 12.72
CA ARG A 80 -12.40 14.95 11.57
C ARG A 80 -11.63 15.03 10.26
N SER A 81 -10.90 16.13 10.03
CA SER A 81 -10.08 16.28 8.81
C SER A 81 -9.00 15.18 8.72
N TRP A 82 -8.42 14.74 9.85
CA TRP A 82 -7.45 13.65 9.86
C TRP A 82 -8.06 12.31 9.41
N LYS A 83 -9.26 11.99 9.91
CA LYS A 83 -10.01 10.80 9.47
C LYS A 83 -10.37 10.87 7.99
N GLU A 84 -10.92 12.00 7.56
CA GLU A 84 -11.30 12.25 6.15
C GLU A 84 -10.09 12.17 5.21
N ALA A 85 -8.92 12.69 5.60
CA ALA A 85 -7.70 12.59 4.81
C ALA A 85 -7.26 11.13 4.64
N GLY A 86 -7.28 10.33 5.72
CA GLY A 86 -6.97 8.90 5.68
C GLY A 86 -7.93 8.09 4.80
N GLU A 87 -9.23 8.41 4.84
CA GLU A 87 -10.25 7.82 3.98
C GLU A 87 -10.06 8.24 2.51
N ASN A 88 -9.86 9.53 2.24
CA ASN A 88 -9.63 10.04 0.89
C ASN A 88 -8.41 9.40 0.23
N ALA A 89 -7.33 9.11 0.98
CA ALA A 89 -6.17 8.40 0.47
C ALA A 89 -6.49 6.97 -0.03
N LEU A 90 -7.57 6.35 0.47
CA LEU A 90 -8.03 5.05 -0.01
C LEU A 90 -9.01 5.16 -1.19
N TYR A 91 -9.90 6.16 -1.17
CA TYR A 91 -10.93 6.33 -2.21
C TYR A 91 -10.46 7.09 -3.44
N LYS A 92 -9.43 7.92 -3.30
CA LYS A 92 -8.85 8.73 -4.39
C LYS A 92 -7.32 8.56 -4.45
N PRO A 93 -6.82 7.31 -4.47
CA PRO A 93 -5.40 7.08 -4.54
C PRO A 93 -4.86 7.48 -5.91
N GLU A 94 -3.58 7.78 -5.96
CA GLU A 94 -2.86 7.98 -7.19
C GLU A 94 -2.51 6.63 -7.84
N ASP A 95 -2.80 6.48 -9.13
CA ASP A 95 -2.43 5.29 -9.91
C ASP A 95 -0.96 5.35 -10.30
N ILE A 96 -0.19 4.38 -9.82
CA ILE A 96 1.23 4.27 -10.12
C ILE A 96 1.58 2.93 -10.77
N THR A 97 2.71 2.92 -11.48
CA THR A 97 3.28 1.69 -12.06
C THR A 97 4.57 1.33 -11.33
N LEU A 98 4.69 0.08 -10.88
CA LEU A 98 5.89 -0.41 -10.20
C LEU A 98 7.03 -0.75 -11.16
N PRO A 99 8.29 -0.57 -10.77
CA PRO A 99 8.73 0.04 -9.50
C PRO A 99 8.55 1.56 -9.51
N TYR A 100 8.22 2.13 -8.37
CA TYR A 100 7.92 3.55 -8.21
C TYR A 100 8.77 4.17 -7.10
N GLN A 101 9.17 5.42 -7.30
CA GLN A 101 9.90 6.22 -6.32
C GLN A 101 9.45 7.67 -6.39
N GLU A 102 9.18 8.25 -5.21
CA GLU A 102 8.75 9.62 -5.07
C GLU A 102 9.31 10.27 -3.80
N GLU A 103 9.61 11.55 -3.86
CA GLU A 103 9.77 12.43 -2.71
C GLU A 103 8.55 13.35 -2.62
N PHE A 104 7.95 13.47 -1.44
CA PHE A 104 6.78 14.30 -1.23
C PHE A 104 6.88 15.10 0.07
N TYR A 105 6.10 16.17 0.15
CA TYR A 105 6.04 17.05 1.31
C TYR A 105 4.62 17.05 1.87
N LEU A 106 4.50 16.73 3.15
CA LEU A 106 3.27 16.90 3.92
C LEU A 106 3.46 18.07 4.85
N ASP A 107 2.62 19.10 4.69
CA ASP A 107 2.68 20.32 5.48
C ASP A 107 2.15 20.04 6.89
N PRO A 108 2.93 20.31 7.96
CA PRO A 108 2.45 20.13 9.34
C PRO A 108 1.22 20.99 9.67
N ALA A 109 1.01 22.11 8.98
CA ALA A 109 -0.14 22.98 9.17
C ALA A 109 -1.42 22.46 8.48
N GLU A 110 -1.29 21.52 7.58
CA GLU A 110 -2.38 20.91 6.81
C GLU A 110 -2.57 19.44 7.21
N VAL A 111 -3.81 18.98 7.21
CA VAL A 111 -4.10 17.57 7.49
C VAL A 111 -4.17 16.81 6.19
N ASN A 112 -3.11 16.05 5.90
CA ASN A 112 -2.95 15.35 4.63
C ASN A 112 -2.61 13.87 4.83
N ALA A 113 -2.99 13.06 3.84
CA ALA A 113 -2.57 11.69 3.65
C ALA A 113 -2.37 11.43 2.15
N VAL A 114 -1.49 10.49 1.81
CA VAL A 114 -1.22 10.09 0.42
C VAL A 114 -1.62 8.64 0.22
N GLY A 115 -2.27 8.34 -0.90
CA GLY A 115 -2.63 6.99 -1.31
C GLY A 115 -2.03 6.64 -2.66
N TYR A 116 -1.37 5.48 -2.78
CA TYR A 116 -0.82 4.97 -4.04
C TYR A 116 -1.50 3.66 -4.40
N ARG A 117 -2.13 3.58 -5.57
CA ARG A 117 -2.75 2.36 -6.09
C ARG A 117 -1.87 1.71 -7.16
N PHE A 118 -1.62 0.41 -7.03
CA PHE A 118 -0.83 -0.37 -7.96
C PHE A 118 -1.30 -1.82 -8.03
N PHE A 119 -1.06 -2.46 -9.16
CA PHE A 119 -1.41 -3.86 -9.40
C PHE A 119 -0.20 -4.76 -9.16
N VAL A 120 -0.39 -5.90 -8.47
CA VAL A 120 0.67 -6.88 -8.23
C VAL A 120 0.17 -8.28 -8.52
N LEU A 121 1.01 -9.05 -9.22
CA LEU A 121 0.77 -10.44 -9.55
C LEU A 121 1.13 -11.37 -8.38
N ARG A 122 0.43 -12.48 -8.27
CA ARG A 122 0.81 -13.57 -7.37
C ARG A 122 2.21 -14.09 -7.75
N GLY A 123 3.01 -14.38 -6.75
CA GLY A 123 4.40 -14.83 -6.94
C GLY A 123 5.42 -13.73 -6.76
N LEU A 124 4.99 -12.46 -6.79
CA LEU A 124 5.81 -11.33 -6.41
C LEU A 124 5.67 -11.03 -4.92
N ARG A 125 6.67 -10.38 -4.34
CA ARG A 125 6.65 -9.75 -3.03
C ARG A 125 6.75 -8.24 -3.23
N ILE A 126 5.87 -7.51 -2.56
CA ILE A 126 5.93 -6.05 -2.48
C ILE A 126 6.94 -5.69 -1.41
N GLU A 127 7.88 -4.81 -1.74
CA GLU A 127 8.80 -4.19 -0.80
C GLU A 127 8.61 -2.68 -0.85
N ILE A 128 8.32 -2.09 0.31
CA ILE A 128 8.12 -0.65 0.49
C ILE A 128 9.15 -0.16 1.49
N GLU A 129 9.94 0.83 1.07
CA GLU A 129 10.92 1.51 1.92
C GLU A 129 10.55 2.99 1.98
N MET A 130 10.53 3.53 3.19
CA MET A 130 10.24 4.94 3.41
C MET A 130 11.41 5.59 4.14
N THR A 131 11.66 6.85 3.83
CA THR A 131 12.64 7.69 4.52
C THR A 131 11.94 8.98 4.95
N ILE A 132 12.19 9.41 6.18
CA ILE A 132 11.65 10.65 6.74
C ILE A 132 12.77 11.66 6.85
N HIS A 133 12.56 12.85 6.30
CA HIS A 133 13.42 14.01 6.44
C HIS A 133 12.64 15.11 7.16
N SER A 134 12.57 15.03 8.48
CA SER A 134 11.91 16.01 9.35
C SER A 134 12.85 16.44 10.46
N ALA A 135 12.72 17.70 10.90
CA ALA A 135 13.46 18.22 12.06
C ALA A 135 12.93 17.63 13.37
N ASP A 136 11.64 17.28 13.42
CA ASP A 136 10.98 16.72 14.59
C ASP A 136 10.77 15.21 14.44
N SER A 137 10.77 14.51 15.57
CA SER A 137 10.34 13.11 15.58
C SER A 137 8.84 13.04 15.28
N LEU A 138 8.45 12.19 14.34
CA LEU A 138 7.07 11.96 13.97
C LEU A 138 6.82 10.47 13.70
N GLN A 139 5.59 10.02 13.85
CA GLN A 139 5.17 8.73 13.37
C GLN A 139 4.47 8.90 12.01
N LEU A 140 4.93 8.12 11.02
CA LEU A 140 4.26 7.97 9.73
C LEU A 140 3.55 6.61 9.73
N PHE A 141 2.23 6.62 9.68
CA PHE A 141 1.45 5.41 9.49
C PHE A 141 1.53 4.99 8.03
N SER A 142 1.85 3.71 7.82
CA SER A 142 2.04 3.14 6.49
C SER A 142 1.29 1.82 6.43
N ASP A 143 0.14 1.84 5.78
CA ASP A 143 -0.79 0.73 5.74
C ASP A 143 -1.02 0.27 4.31
N LEU A 144 -0.97 -1.02 4.09
CA LEU A 144 -1.25 -1.63 2.80
C LEU A 144 -2.62 -2.29 2.82
N PHE A 145 -3.45 -1.89 1.87
CA PHE A 145 -4.80 -2.42 1.67
C PHE A 145 -4.85 -3.18 0.35
N ARG A 146 -5.59 -4.28 0.35
CA ARG A 146 -6.00 -4.95 -0.88
C ARG A 146 -7.37 -4.42 -1.28
N GLN A 147 -7.51 -4.00 -2.53
CA GLN A 147 -8.81 -3.63 -3.09
C GLN A 147 -9.63 -4.89 -3.33
N SER A 148 -10.85 -4.91 -2.81
CA SER A 148 -11.81 -6.00 -3.02
C SER A 148 -12.55 -5.77 -4.36
N GLY A 149 -12.96 -6.86 -5.02
CA GLY A 149 -13.92 -6.78 -6.11
C GLY A 149 -15.37 -6.65 -5.63
N ASP A 150 -15.59 -6.70 -4.31
CA ASP A 150 -16.91 -6.54 -3.68
C ASP A 150 -17.13 -5.10 -3.30
N PRO A 151 -18.18 -4.42 -3.82
CA PRO A 151 -18.47 -3.02 -3.50
C PRO A 151 -18.75 -2.75 -2.01
N GLU A 152 -19.21 -3.76 -1.26
CA GLU A 152 -19.49 -3.63 0.19
C GLU A 152 -18.22 -3.79 1.06
N LEU A 153 -17.18 -4.43 0.50
CA LEU A 153 -15.89 -4.68 1.17
C LEU A 153 -14.76 -4.05 0.34
N GLU A 154 -14.79 -2.74 0.16
CA GLU A 154 -13.91 -2.05 -0.78
C GLU A 154 -12.42 -2.26 -0.48
N PHE A 155 -12.02 -2.30 0.80
CA PHE A 155 -10.61 -2.43 1.19
C PHE A 155 -10.43 -3.40 2.36
N THR A 156 -9.41 -4.25 2.26
CA THR A 156 -8.96 -5.10 3.36
C THR A 156 -7.54 -4.72 3.71
N GLN A 157 -7.26 -4.26 4.92
CA GLN A 157 -5.91 -4.05 5.38
C GLN A 157 -5.18 -5.40 5.45
N VAL A 158 -4.01 -5.49 4.81
CA VAL A 158 -3.25 -6.73 4.69
C VAL A 158 -1.88 -6.66 5.35
N ALA A 159 -1.34 -5.46 5.52
CA ALA A 159 -0.07 -5.23 6.21
C ALA A 159 0.01 -3.78 6.71
N SER A 160 0.90 -3.54 7.66
CA SER A 160 1.29 -2.23 8.17
C SER A 160 2.77 -2.24 8.50
N ALA A 161 3.45 -1.13 8.32
CA ALA A 161 4.82 -1.00 8.78
C ALA A 161 4.88 -0.95 10.31
N ASN A 162 5.91 -1.55 10.89
CA ASN A 162 6.16 -1.41 12.32
C ASN A 162 6.56 0.04 12.64
N ARG A 163 6.23 0.50 13.84
CA ARG A 163 6.53 1.86 14.32
C ARG A 163 8.00 2.25 14.15
N ASP A 164 8.90 1.32 14.40
CA ASP A 164 10.35 1.55 14.39
C ASP A 164 11.01 1.20 13.05
N SER A 165 10.25 0.64 12.11
CA SER A 165 10.71 0.21 10.80
C SER A 165 9.90 0.91 9.71
N LEU A 166 10.56 1.76 8.96
CA LEU A 166 9.98 2.41 7.77
C LEU A 166 10.00 1.47 6.55
N ARG A 167 9.82 0.17 6.80
CA ARG A 167 9.79 -0.88 5.79
C ARG A 167 8.55 -1.74 5.96
N LEU A 168 7.97 -2.12 4.82
CA LEU A 168 6.85 -3.03 4.76
C LEU A 168 7.11 -4.04 3.65
N GLU A 169 6.92 -5.32 3.97
CA GLU A 169 6.99 -6.41 3.00
C GLU A 169 5.67 -7.19 3.01
N PHE A 170 5.17 -7.53 1.82
CA PHE A 170 3.95 -8.29 1.69
C PHE A 170 3.98 -9.22 0.47
N GLU A 171 3.56 -10.47 0.64
CA GLU A 171 3.46 -11.46 -0.44
C GLU A 171 1.99 -11.68 -0.83
N PRO A 172 1.54 -11.20 -2.00
CA PRO A 172 0.20 -11.44 -2.52
C PRO A 172 -0.11 -12.92 -2.73
N ARG A 173 -1.25 -13.38 -2.26
CA ARG A 173 -1.74 -14.76 -2.51
C ARG A 173 -2.54 -14.90 -3.81
N ARG A 174 -2.88 -13.78 -4.44
CA ARG A 174 -3.61 -13.66 -5.71
C ARG A 174 -3.29 -12.34 -6.38
N ASP A 175 -3.50 -12.25 -7.67
CA ASP A 175 -3.43 -11.01 -8.43
C ASP A 175 -4.46 -10.03 -7.90
N SER A 176 -4.05 -8.81 -7.60
CA SER A 176 -4.96 -7.79 -7.09
C SER A 176 -4.37 -6.40 -7.19
N TYR A 177 -5.25 -5.40 -7.10
CA TYR A 177 -4.85 -4.03 -6.79
C TYR A 177 -4.60 -3.87 -5.30
N TYR A 178 -3.58 -3.11 -4.99
CA TYR A 178 -3.21 -2.73 -3.62
C TYR A 178 -3.15 -1.22 -3.52
N ILE A 179 -3.46 -0.69 -2.33
CA ILE A 179 -3.35 0.73 -2.02
C ILE A 179 -2.45 0.87 -0.79
N LEU A 180 -1.36 1.61 -0.96
CA LEU A 180 -0.53 2.06 0.15
C LEU A 180 -1.06 3.40 0.62
N ARG A 181 -1.47 3.49 1.89
CA ARG A 181 -1.80 4.74 2.56
C ARG A 181 -0.62 5.17 3.43
N LEU A 182 -0.21 6.44 3.28
CA LEU A 182 0.80 7.10 4.11
C LEU A 182 0.15 8.31 4.79
N GLN A 183 0.17 8.35 6.12
CA GLN A 183 -0.43 9.42 6.90
C GLN A 183 0.41 9.72 8.14
N PRO A 184 0.80 10.97 8.41
CA PRO A 184 1.47 11.34 9.65
C PRO A 184 0.47 11.53 10.79
N GLU A 185 0.99 11.62 12.02
CA GLU A 185 0.25 12.13 13.17
C GLU A 185 -0.26 13.56 12.92
N LEU A 186 -1.28 13.97 13.66
CA LEU A 186 -1.81 15.34 13.63
C LEU A 186 -0.70 16.37 13.88
N LEU A 187 -0.71 17.46 13.12
CA LEU A 187 0.24 18.57 13.22
C LEU A 187 1.70 18.14 13.06
N ARG A 188 1.93 17.05 12.36
CA ARG A 188 3.24 16.54 12.00
C ARG A 188 3.36 16.41 10.49
N GLY A 189 4.57 16.65 10.00
CA GLY A 189 4.84 16.61 8.58
C GLY A 189 6.33 16.77 8.28
N GLY A 190 6.65 17.01 7.03
CA GLY A 190 8.01 17.12 6.55
C GLY A 190 8.18 16.57 5.16
N ARG A 191 9.42 16.29 4.78
CA ARG A 191 9.76 15.63 3.52
C ARG A 191 9.88 14.13 3.75
N PHE A 192 9.29 13.38 2.84
CA PHE A 192 9.27 11.93 2.86
C PHE A 192 9.74 11.41 1.51
N ARG A 193 10.36 10.24 1.53
CA ARG A 193 10.66 9.49 0.33
C ARG A 193 10.04 8.11 0.44
N VAL A 194 9.37 7.66 -0.61
CA VAL A 194 8.84 6.31 -0.74
C VAL A 194 9.49 5.63 -1.95
N LEU A 195 9.86 4.35 -1.75
CA LEU A 195 10.29 3.44 -2.80
C LEU A 195 9.40 2.20 -2.72
N ILE A 196 8.68 1.91 -3.80
CA ILE A 196 7.80 0.74 -3.90
C ILE A 196 8.32 -0.13 -5.05
N ARG A 197 8.64 -1.38 -4.76
CA ARG A 197 9.11 -2.33 -5.76
C ARG A 197 8.50 -3.69 -5.57
N GLU A 198 8.51 -4.44 -6.65
CA GLU A 198 8.13 -5.84 -6.68
C GLU A 198 9.37 -6.70 -6.94
N VAL A 199 9.51 -7.78 -6.18
CA VAL A 199 10.60 -8.75 -6.33
C VAL A 199 10.03 -10.16 -6.33
N PRO A 200 10.73 -11.17 -6.88
CA PRO A 200 10.31 -12.56 -6.78
C PRO A 200 10.15 -12.98 -5.32
N SER A 201 9.12 -13.76 -5.01
CA SER A 201 8.85 -14.20 -3.63
C SER A 201 9.71 -15.38 -3.18
N ILE A 202 10.32 -16.11 -4.12
CA ILE A 202 11.25 -17.22 -3.85
C ILE A 202 12.50 -17.11 -4.70
N GLY A 203 13.56 -17.78 -4.29
CA GLY A 203 14.85 -17.78 -4.97
C GLY A 203 14.83 -18.50 -6.33
N PHE A 204 15.81 -18.23 -7.17
CA PHE A 204 15.99 -18.91 -8.46
C PHE A 204 16.48 -20.33 -8.25
N PRO A 205 15.83 -21.38 -8.85
CA PRO A 205 16.08 -22.78 -8.48
C PRO A 205 17.32 -23.42 -9.12
N VAL A 206 18.11 -22.70 -9.91
CA VAL A 206 19.34 -23.21 -10.54
C VAL A 206 20.50 -22.29 -10.21
N GLN A 207 21.55 -22.85 -9.60
CA GLN A 207 22.73 -22.10 -9.15
C GLN A 207 23.40 -21.35 -10.29
N GLY A 208 23.70 -20.05 -10.06
CA GLY A 208 24.39 -19.18 -11.01
C GLY A 208 23.58 -18.84 -12.28
N LYS A 209 22.29 -19.15 -12.31
CA LYS A 209 21.37 -18.80 -13.39
C LYS A 209 20.36 -17.76 -12.91
N ASN A 210 19.69 -17.13 -13.88
CA ASN A 210 18.62 -16.16 -13.68
C ASN A 210 17.52 -16.34 -14.76
N SER A 211 16.57 -15.44 -14.81
CA SER A 211 15.42 -15.51 -15.74
C SER A 211 15.80 -15.64 -17.22
N ARG A 212 16.99 -15.22 -17.64
CA ARG A 212 17.48 -15.40 -19.04
C ARG A 212 17.72 -16.87 -19.41
N ALA A 213 17.85 -17.76 -18.43
CA ALA A 213 17.98 -19.20 -18.66
C ALA A 213 16.63 -19.91 -18.87
N ILE A 214 15.51 -19.23 -18.67
CA ILE A 214 14.16 -19.72 -18.93
C ILE A 214 13.90 -19.59 -20.43
N LEU A 215 13.88 -20.69 -21.16
CA LEU A 215 13.66 -20.68 -22.61
C LEU A 215 12.35 -21.35 -23.03
N SER A 216 11.62 -21.93 -22.09
CA SER A 216 10.28 -22.47 -22.32
C SER A 216 9.38 -22.12 -21.16
N PHE A 217 8.19 -21.60 -21.47
CA PHE A 217 7.32 -20.93 -20.52
C PHE A 217 6.08 -21.77 -20.21
N PHE A 218 5.42 -21.41 -19.12
CA PHE A 218 4.12 -21.97 -18.73
C PHE A 218 3.10 -21.75 -19.86
N GLY A 219 2.22 -22.76 -20.07
CA GLY A 219 1.21 -22.72 -21.13
C GLY A 219 1.74 -23.05 -22.53
N ASN A 220 3.07 -23.17 -22.76
CA ASN A 220 3.57 -23.57 -24.07
C ASN A 220 3.01 -24.94 -24.48
N PRO A 221 2.62 -25.15 -25.75
CA PRO A 221 2.09 -26.43 -26.21
C PRO A 221 3.14 -27.53 -26.14
N ARG A 222 2.71 -28.73 -25.71
CA ARG A 222 3.51 -29.96 -25.65
C ARG A 222 2.80 -31.05 -26.44
N ASP A 223 3.59 -32.05 -26.89
CA ASP A 223 3.08 -33.24 -27.60
C ASP A 223 2.14 -32.90 -28.75
N ALA A 224 2.58 -31.99 -29.62
CA ALA A 224 1.82 -31.46 -30.76
C ALA A 224 0.45 -30.81 -30.33
N GLY A 225 0.43 -30.11 -29.18
CA GLY A 225 -0.74 -29.39 -28.65
C GLY A 225 -1.68 -30.25 -27.79
N LYS A 226 -1.34 -31.51 -27.49
CA LYS A 226 -2.16 -32.40 -26.64
C LYS A 226 -2.06 -32.06 -25.15
N ARG A 227 -1.01 -31.38 -24.72
CA ARG A 227 -0.77 -30.94 -23.34
C ARG A 227 -0.26 -29.51 -23.32
N GLU A 228 -0.47 -28.83 -22.22
CA GLU A 228 0.18 -27.57 -21.90
C GLU A 228 1.39 -27.80 -20.99
N HIS A 229 2.33 -26.90 -21.05
CA HIS A 229 3.51 -26.88 -20.19
C HIS A 229 3.14 -26.33 -18.81
N HIS A 230 3.09 -27.18 -17.78
CA HIS A 230 2.72 -26.80 -16.42
C HIS A 230 3.94 -26.39 -15.58
N GLY A 231 4.84 -25.59 -16.17
CA GLY A 231 6.05 -25.12 -15.53
C GLY A 231 6.87 -24.23 -16.43
N VAL A 232 8.12 -24.03 -16.07
CA VAL A 232 9.14 -23.39 -16.90
C VAL A 232 10.34 -24.32 -17.05
N ASP A 233 11.01 -24.29 -18.21
CA ASP A 233 12.24 -25.04 -18.43
C ASP A 233 13.45 -24.09 -18.36
N ILE A 234 14.34 -24.37 -17.39
CA ILE A 234 15.53 -23.58 -17.09
C ILE A 234 16.77 -24.32 -17.60
N PHE A 235 17.38 -23.82 -18.65
CA PHE A 235 18.49 -24.46 -19.30
C PHE A 235 19.82 -24.18 -18.59
N ALA A 236 20.55 -25.27 -18.29
CA ALA A 236 21.86 -25.21 -17.66
C ALA A 236 22.70 -26.43 -18.04
N VAL A 237 24.00 -26.34 -17.85
CA VAL A 237 24.90 -27.47 -18.05
C VAL A 237 24.51 -28.62 -17.12
N ARG A 238 24.61 -29.87 -17.60
CA ARG A 238 24.40 -31.07 -16.79
C ARG A 238 25.24 -31.00 -15.50
N HIS A 239 24.70 -31.48 -14.40
CA HIS A 239 25.28 -31.42 -13.05
C HIS A 239 25.31 -30.02 -12.40
N THR A 240 24.76 -28.96 -13.04
CA THR A 240 24.56 -27.69 -12.32
C THR A 240 23.67 -27.92 -11.11
N PRO A 241 24.02 -27.42 -9.90
CA PRO A 241 23.19 -27.62 -8.71
C PRO A 241 21.81 -27.04 -8.86
N VAL A 242 20.82 -27.81 -8.42
CA VAL A 242 19.42 -27.39 -8.28
C VAL A 242 19.17 -27.07 -6.80
N LEU A 243 18.63 -25.88 -6.54
CA LEU A 243 18.46 -25.31 -5.21
C LEU A 243 17.01 -25.31 -4.78
N ALA A 244 16.75 -25.46 -3.48
CA ALA A 244 15.45 -25.16 -2.89
C ALA A 244 15.19 -23.65 -2.96
N PRO A 245 14.12 -23.17 -3.63
CA PRO A 245 13.89 -21.73 -3.77
C PRO A 245 13.41 -21.05 -2.48
N SER A 246 12.89 -21.82 -1.53
CA SER A 246 12.40 -21.37 -0.22
C SER A 246 12.57 -22.49 0.80
N ASP A 247 12.39 -22.16 2.06
CA ASP A 247 12.26 -23.15 3.12
C ASP A 247 11.05 -24.04 2.84
N ALA A 248 11.26 -25.36 2.85
CA ALA A 248 10.25 -26.33 2.44
C ALA A 248 10.50 -27.72 3.05
N GLU A 249 9.52 -28.59 2.89
CA GLU A 249 9.60 -30.00 3.22
C GLU A 249 9.64 -30.85 1.94
N VAL A 250 10.53 -31.81 1.86
CA VAL A 250 10.58 -32.79 0.76
C VAL A 250 9.43 -33.77 0.93
N THR A 251 8.43 -33.68 0.06
CA THR A 251 7.24 -34.56 0.15
C THR A 251 7.39 -35.82 -0.68
N ARG A 252 8.17 -35.76 -1.76
CA ARG A 252 8.35 -36.93 -2.65
C ARG A 252 9.67 -36.84 -3.42
N VAL A 253 10.31 -37.98 -3.55
CA VAL A 253 11.48 -38.21 -4.43
C VAL A 253 11.17 -39.46 -5.25
N GLY A 254 11.43 -39.45 -6.55
CA GLY A 254 11.12 -40.60 -7.39
C GLY A 254 11.63 -40.48 -8.82
N GLU A 255 11.32 -41.48 -9.63
CA GLU A 255 11.62 -41.54 -11.07
C GLU A 255 10.36 -41.95 -11.82
N GLY A 256 10.12 -41.37 -12.99
CA GLY A 256 8.93 -41.65 -13.83
C GLY A 256 9.25 -41.41 -15.31
N GLU A 257 8.39 -41.91 -16.18
CA GLU A 257 8.58 -41.87 -17.64
C GLU A 257 8.69 -40.45 -18.20
N ILE A 258 7.80 -39.55 -17.75
CA ILE A 258 7.73 -38.15 -18.24
C ILE A 258 8.78 -37.30 -17.52
N GLY A 259 8.70 -37.17 -16.20
CA GLY A 259 9.57 -36.27 -15.43
C GLY A 259 10.99 -36.78 -15.21
N GLY A 260 11.29 -38.06 -15.55
CA GLY A 260 12.57 -38.68 -15.18
C GLY A 260 12.71 -38.67 -13.66
N ARG A 261 13.92 -38.38 -13.19
CA ARG A 261 14.19 -38.18 -11.75
C ARG A 261 13.60 -36.85 -11.32
N TYR A 262 12.79 -36.87 -10.22
CA TYR A 262 12.09 -35.70 -9.75
C TYR A 262 12.09 -35.58 -8.22
N VAL A 263 11.94 -34.34 -7.75
CA VAL A 263 11.74 -33.98 -6.35
C VAL A 263 10.50 -33.10 -6.25
N TRP A 264 9.71 -33.33 -5.19
CA TRP A 264 8.61 -32.43 -4.78
C TRP A 264 8.94 -31.81 -3.44
N LEU A 265 8.80 -30.47 -3.37
CA LEU A 265 8.89 -29.70 -2.12
C LEU A 265 7.55 -29.08 -1.81
N ARG A 266 7.23 -28.96 -0.52
CA ARG A 266 6.05 -28.24 -0.01
C ARG A 266 6.50 -27.01 0.80
N ASP A 267 6.21 -25.82 0.30
CA ASP A 267 6.33 -24.57 1.04
C ASP A 267 5.00 -24.33 1.79
N GLN A 268 5.03 -24.52 3.12
CA GLN A 268 3.84 -24.36 3.96
C GLN A 268 3.46 -22.88 4.11
N LYS A 269 4.45 -21.98 4.18
CA LYS A 269 4.23 -20.53 4.31
C LYS A 269 3.38 -20.00 3.16
N ARG A 270 3.68 -20.43 1.92
CA ARG A 270 2.97 -19.98 0.69
C ARG A 270 1.83 -20.91 0.26
N SER A 271 1.69 -22.06 0.91
CA SER A 271 0.71 -23.10 0.56
C SER A 271 0.86 -23.54 -0.91
N ILE A 272 2.09 -23.77 -1.36
CA ILE A 272 2.44 -24.24 -2.70
C ILE A 272 3.28 -25.52 -2.64
N ASN A 273 3.17 -26.32 -3.70
CA ASN A 273 4.05 -27.45 -3.96
C ASN A 273 4.93 -27.11 -5.16
N MET A 274 6.23 -27.37 -5.08
CA MET A 274 7.20 -27.13 -6.11
C MET A 274 7.70 -28.44 -6.68
N TYR A 275 7.72 -28.56 -7.99
CA TYR A 275 8.11 -29.74 -8.75
C TYR A 275 9.40 -29.49 -9.53
N PHE A 276 10.39 -30.36 -9.32
CA PHE A 276 11.67 -30.32 -9.96
C PHE A 276 11.88 -31.62 -10.73
N ALA A 277 12.02 -31.56 -12.05
CA ALA A 277 12.11 -32.75 -12.89
C ALA A 277 13.30 -32.72 -13.85
N HIS A 278 13.51 -33.83 -14.54
CA HIS A 278 14.64 -34.14 -15.44
C HIS A 278 16.00 -34.10 -14.74
N LEU A 279 16.02 -34.32 -13.41
CA LEU A 279 17.25 -34.28 -12.61
C LEU A 279 18.25 -35.34 -13.02
N GLN A 280 19.56 -35.01 -12.89
CA GLN A 280 20.65 -35.97 -13.01
C GLN A 280 20.86 -36.76 -11.71
N THR A 281 20.81 -36.01 -10.55
CA THR A 281 20.91 -36.60 -9.21
C THR A 281 19.81 -36.03 -8.33
N GLN A 282 19.46 -36.76 -7.28
CA GLN A 282 18.53 -36.33 -6.20
C GLN A 282 19.33 -36.44 -4.91
N GLU A 283 19.47 -35.34 -4.17
CA GLU A 283 20.35 -35.23 -3.00
C GLU A 283 19.58 -35.05 -1.68
N VAL A 284 18.30 -35.34 -1.73
CA VAL A 284 17.39 -35.25 -0.58
C VAL A 284 16.48 -36.47 -0.53
N THR A 285 15.88 -36.71 0.64
CA THR A 285 14.93 -37.82 0.88
C THR A 285 13.59 -37.30 1.38
N PRO A 286 12.48 -38.00 1.14
CA PRO A 286 11.18 -37.61 1.66
C PRO A 286 11.19 -37.41 3.17
N GLY A 287 10.48 -36.39 3.67
CA GLY A 287 10.41 -35.98 5.08
C GLY A 287 11.55 -35.03 5.51
N THR A 288 12.56 -34.80 4.67
CA THR A 288 13.64 -33.85 4.98
C THR A 288 13.13 -32.41 4.90
N ARG A 289 13.51 -31.56 5.86
CA ARG A 289 13.36 -30.11 5.74
C ARG A 289 14.56 -29.53 5.06
N VAL A 290 14.33 -28.67 4.09
CA VAL A 290 15.35 -27.92 3.35
C VAL A 290 15.19 -26.43 3.59
N VAL A 291 16.29 -25.71 3.60
CA VAL A 291 16.28 -24.22 3.67
C VAL A 291 16.52 -23.62 2.29
N ALA A 292 16.11 -22.39 2.11
CA ALA A 292 16.35 -21.63 0.87
C ALA A 292 17.85 -21.66 0.50
N GLY A 293 18.14 -21.99 -0.77
CA GLY A 293 19.50 -22.12 -1.30
C GLY A 293 20.17 -23.48 -1.08
N GLN A 294 19.56 -24.40 -0.33
CA GLN A 294 20.09 -25.76 -0.16
C GLN A 294 20.02 -26.56 -1.46
N ILE A 295 21.09 -27.32 -1.78
CA ILE A 295 21.11 -28.21 -2.93
C ILE A 295 20.15 -29.38 -2.70
N ILE A 296 19.30 -29.67 -3.69
CA ILE A 296 18.32 -30.76 -3.67
C ILE A 296 18.55 -31.80 -4.76
N GLY A 297 19.48 -31.51 -5.70
CA GLY A 297 19.84 -32.35 -6.81
C GLY A 297 20.65 -31.60 -7.85
N THR A 298 20.77 -32.14 -9.03
CA THR A 298 21.49 -31.50 -10.13
C THR A 298 20.73 -31.58 -11.44
N VAL A 299 20.93 -30.58 -12.32
CA VAL A 299 20.32 -30.52 -13.66
C VAL A 299 20.71 -31.70 -14.50
N GLY A 300 19.78 -32.34 -15.18
CA GLY A 300 19.97 -33.43 -16.09
C GLY A 300 19.09 -33.29 -17.34
N ASN A 301 18.74 -34.42 -17.91
CA ASN A 301 17.78 -34.57 -19.02
C ASN A 301 17.11 -35.97 -18.98
N THR A 302 16.83 -36.46 -17.78
CA THR A 302 16.17 -37.77 -17.59
C THR A 302 14.70 -37.75 -18.01
N GLY A 303 14.05 -38.91 -18.14
CA GLY A 303 12.68 -39.04 -18.59
C GLY A 303 12.48 -38.72 -20.07
N ASN A 304 11.44 -38.00 -20.43
CA ASN A 304 11.15 -37.64 -21.82
C ASN A 304 12.08 -36.52 -22.37
N ALA A 305 12.91 -35.91 -21.53
CA ALA A 305 13.89 -34.90 -21.91
C ALA A 305 15.21 -35.47 -22.48
N ARG A 306 15.34 -36.79 -22.62
CA ARG A 306 16.60 -37.46 -23.04
C ARG A 306 17.19 -36.96 -24.36
N THR A 307 16.34 -36.46 -25.27
CA THR A 307 16.73 -35.97 -26.59
C THR A 307 16.86 -34.45 -26.65
N THR A 308 16.65 -33.76 -25.52
CA THR A 308 16.77 -32.32 -25.43
C THR A 308 18.05 -31.89 -24.69
N PRO A 309 18.54 -30.65 -24.87
CA PRO A 309 19.60 -30.13 -24.02
C PRO A 309 19.24 -30.20 -22.54
N PRO A 310 20.23 -30.39 -21.64
CA PRO A 310 19.97 -30.45 -20.20
C PRO A 310 19.25 -29.21 -19.69
N HIS A 311 18.23 -29.42 -18.90
CA HIS A 311 17.43 -28.36 -18.27
C HIS A 311 16.73 -28.87 -17.00
N LEU A 312 16.37 -27.96 -16.14
CA LEU A 312 15.41 -28.18 -15.04
C LEU A 312 14.01 -27.84 -15.52
N HIS A 313 13.08 -28.79 -15.47
CA HIS A 313 11.67 -28.44 -15.48
C HIS A 313 11.24 -28.08 -14.06
N PHE A 314 10.76 -26.82 -13.88
CA PHE A 314 10.31 -26.28 -12.61
C PHE A 314 8.81 -25.92 -12.67
N GLY A 315 7.99 -26.55 -11.84
CA GLY A 315 6.56 -26.30 -11.74
C GLY A 315 6.12 -25.88 -10.35
N ILE A 316 5.10 -25.03 -10.26
CA ILE A 316 4.43 -24.63 -9.01
C ILE A 316 2.98 -25.05 -9.07
N TYR A 317 2.48 -25.60 -7.95
CA TYR A 317 1.14 -26.13 -7.83
C TYR A 317 0.50 -25.68 -6.50
N SER A 318 -0.78 -25.32 -6.55
CA SER A 318 -1.62 -25.14 -5.36
C SER A 318 -2.88 -26.01 -5.52
N ARG A 319 -4.02 -25.47 -5.95
CA ARG A 319 -5.20 -26.25 -6.36
C ARG A 319 -5.10 -26.76 -7.81
N GLY A 320 -4.10 -26.31 -8.54
CA GLY A 320 -3.77 -26.62 -9.92
C GLY A 320 -2.39 -26.07 -10.24
N PRO A 321 -1.90 -26.21 -11.48
CA PRO A 321 -0.64 -25.61 -11.92
C PRO A 321 -0.74 -24.09 -11.92
N ILE A 322 0.36 -23.43 -11.57
CA ILE A 322 0.50 -21.97 -11.51
C ILE A 322 1.75 -21.61 -12.30
N ASP A 323 1.73 -20.51 -13.05
CA ASP A 323 2.89 -20.01 -13.74
C ASP A 323 4.03 -19.69 -12.73
N PRO A 324 5.17 -20.39 -12.78
CA PRO A 324 6.28 -20.15 -11.86
C PRO A 324 7.05 -18.87 -12.15
N TYR A 325 6.87 -18.26 -13.32
CA TYR A 325 7.72 -17.18 -13.79
C TYR A 325 7.83 -16.03 -12.79
N HIS A 326 6.71 -15.51 -12.33
CA HIS A 326 6.69 -14.39 -11.40
C HIS A 326 7.21 -14.71 -10.00
N PHE A 327 7.27 -16.00 -9.64
CA PHE A 327 7.82 -16.42 -8.36
C PHE A 327 9.35 -16.36 -8.31
N ILE A 328 10.04 -16.53 -9.47
CA ILE A 328 11.50 -16.73 -9.53
C ILE A 328 12.22 -15.71 -10.44
N ALA A 329 11.52 -15.06 -11.36
CA ALA A 329 12.12 -14.18 -12.34
C ALA A 329 12.31 -12.77 -11.76
N GLU A 330 13.57 -12.38 -11.57
CA GLU A 330 13.89 -10.99 -11.24
C GLU A 330 13.47 -10.06 -12.38
N THR A 331 12.73 -9.03 -12.03
CA THR A 331 12.49 -7.91 -12.91
C THR A 331 13.67 -6.95 -12.74
N ASN A 332 14.52 -6.83 -13.77
CA ASN A 332 15.62 -5.85 -13.77
C ASN A 332 15.12 -4.40 -13.85
N ARG A 333 13.85 -4.17 -13.52
CA ARG A 333 13.25 -2.83 -13.51
C ARG A 333 13.73 -2.08 -12.27
N ARG A 334 14.31 -0.91 -12.49
CA ARG A 334 14.59 0.05 -11.43
C ARG A 334 13.63 1.23 -11.59
N PRO A 335 13.18 1.86 -10.50
CA PRO A 335 12.43 3.10 -10.62
C PRO A 335 13.29 4.15 -11.31
N ALA A 336 12.65 5.04 -12.03
CA ALA A 336 13.33 6.21 -12.56
C ALA A 336 13.91 7.00 -11.38
N GLY A 337 15.20 7.33 -11.46
CA GLY A 337 15.86 8.12 -10.42
C GLY A 337 15.24 9.52 -10.34
N ILE A 338 15.15 10.08 -9.14
CA ILE A 338 14.72 11.46 -8.93
C ILE A 338 15.84 12.39 -9.42
N THR A 339 15.55 13.22 -10.41
CA THR A 339 16.49 14.15 -11.04
C THR A 339 16.02 15.62 -10.94
N GLY A 340 14.78 15.85 -10.50
CA GLY A 340 14.27 17.19 -10.20
C GLY A 340 14.87 17.76 -8.91
N ASP A 341 14.72 19.07 -8.73
CA ASP A 341 15.24 19.78 -7.56
C ASP A 341 14.25 19.67 -6.38
N SER A 342 14.66 18.97 -5.35
CA SER A 342 13.85 18.79 -4.13
C SER A 342 13.67 20.07 -3.29
N LEU A 343 14.40 21.16 -3.61
CA LEU A 343 14.21 22.45 -2.95
C LEU A 343 12.83 23.06 -3.22
N PHE A 344 12.16 22.65 -4.29
CA PHE A 344 10.80 23.10 -4.58
C PHE A 344 9.72 22.41 -3.74
N LEU A 345 10.03 21.28 -3.09
CA LEU A 345 9.04 20.53 -2.29
C LEU A 345 8.52 21.35 -1.12
N GLY A 346 7.21 21.51 -1.05
CA GLY A 346 6.50 22.32 -0.06
C GLY A 346 6.41 23.80 -0.38
N GLU A 347 7.11 24.27 -1.41
CA GLU A 347 7.23 25.67 -1.76
C GLU A 347 6.17 26.12 -2.77
N LEU A 348 5.88 27.43 -2.74
CA LEU A 348 5.09 28.08 -3.78
C LEU A 348 6.02 28.43 -4.95
N VAL A 349 5.63 27.96 -6.11
CA VAL A 349 6.31 28.23 -7.38
C VAL A 349 5.35 28.90 -8.36
N ARG A 350 5.90 29.46 -9.43
CA ARG A 350 5.11 29.95 -10.56
C ARG A 350 5.60 29.38 -11.88
N SER A 351 4.70 29.29 -12.83
CA SER A 351 5.00 28.85 -14.18
C SER A 351 5.78 29.93 -14.96
N LYS A 352 6.89 29.53 -15.61
CA LYS A 352 7.69 30.41 -16.49
C LYS A 352 6.99 30.71 -17.82
N GLN A 353 6.12 29.82 -18.24
CA GLN A 353 5.38 29.87 -19.51
C GLN A 353 4.03 29.20 -19.34
N THR A 354 3.23 29.13 -20.39
CA THR A 354 2.03 28.29 -20.45
C THR A 354 2.45 26.82 -20.45
N ILE A 355 1.91 26.02 -19.55
CA ILE A 355 2.27 24.61 -19.35
C ILE A 355 1.05 23.71 -19.34
N ILE A 356 1.23 22.48 -19.78
CA ILE A 356 0.22 21.44 -19.75
C ILE A 356 0.35 20.66 -18.45
N VAL A 357 -0.76 20.45 -17.76
CA VAL A 357 -0.88 19.60 -16.58
C VAL A 357 -1.39 18.24 -17.00
N ASN A 358 -0.72 17.19 -16.56
CA ASN A 358 -1.10 15.80 -16.84
C ASN A 358 -1.69 15.14 -15.58
N ASN A 359 -2.51 14.10 -15.80
CA ASN A 359 -3.20 13.40 -14.70
C ASN A 359 -2.32 12.40 -13.93
N SER A 360 -1.20 11.98 -14.50
CA SER A 360 -0.33 10.97 -13.90
C SER A 360 1.13 11.13 -14.33
N PRO A 361 2.11 10.58 -13.59
CA PRO A 361 3.52 10.64 -13.95
C PRO A 361 3.95 9.58 -14.99
N GLY A 362 3.06 8.65 -15.35
CA GLY A 362 3.38 7.46 -16.15
C GLY A 362 3.23 7.65 -17.67
N SER A 363 3.53 6.58 -18.40
CA SER A 363 3.32 6.47 -19.86
C SER A 363 1.84 6.23 -20.17
N GLY A 364 1.04 7.17 -20.22
CA GLY A 364 -0.42 7.12 -20.38
C GLY A 364 -1.05 8.36 -19.80
N ASN A 365 -0.17 9.30 -19.43
CA ASN A 365 -0.57 10.61 -18.96
C ASN A 365 -1.44 11.32 -20.00
N LEU A 366 -2.56 11.81 -19.54
CA LEU A 366 -3.48 12.61 -20.36
C LEU A 366 -3.43 14.05 -19.89
N PRO A 367 -3.42 15.02 -20.83
CA PRO A 367 -3.61 16.42 -20.49
C PRO A 367 -4.96 16.60 -19.81
N ILE A 368 -4.97 17.24 -18.64
CA ILE A 368 -6.18 17.56 -17.87
C ILE A 368 -6.45 19.04 -17.77
N ASP A 369 -5.40 19.86 -17.86
CA ASP A 369 -5.53 21.31 -17.76
C ASP A 369 -4.35 22.03 -18.44
N THR A 370 -4.48 23.34 -18.63
CA THR A 370 -3.43 24.23 -19.13
C THR A 370 -3.29 25.43 -18.21
N ILE A 371 -2.11 25.60 -17.63
CA ILE A 371 -1.78 26.68 -16.71
C ILE A 371 -1.07 27.78 -17.50
N VAL A 372 -1.55 29.02 -17.39
CA VAL A 372 -0.94 30.17 -18.05
C VAL A 372 0.32 30.64 -17.34
N GLN A 373 1.18 31.38 -18.03
CA GLN A 373 2.41 31.95 -17.45
C GLN A 373 2.14 32.77 -16.18
N ASN A 374 3.05 32.68 -15.22
CA ASN A 374 3.00 33.32 -13.89
C ASN A 374 1.90 32.79 -12.98
N SER A 375 1.31 31.62 -13.26
CA SER A 375 0.38 31.00 -12.34
C SER A 375 1.09 30.40 -11.11
N ILE A 376 0.54 30.69 -9.93
CA ILE A 376 1.03 30.17 -8.64
C ILE A 376 0.50 28.75 -8.44
N MET A 377 1.38 27.89 -7.91
CA MET A 377 1.07 26.53 -7.48
C MET A 377 2.00 26.09 -6.34
N LYS A 378 1.56 25.15 -5.52
CA LYS A 378 2.39 24.51 -4.48
C LYS A 378 2.94 23.19 -5.02
N ILE A 379 4.21 22.90 -4.80
CA ILE A 379 4.80 21.59 -5.14
C ILE A 379 4.59 20.66 -3.98
N THR A 380 3.90 19.55 -4.21
CA THR A 380 3.59 18.55 -3.18
C THR A 380 4.46 17.32 -3.29
N ALA A 381 4.86 16.91 -4.52
CA ALA A 381 5.71 15.76 -4.71
C ALA A 381 6.60 15.87 -5.96
N LEU A 382 7.59 14.97 -6.03
CA LEU A 382 8.59 14.88 -7.09
C LEU A 382 8.91 13.44 -7.40
N THR A 383 8.64 13.01 -8.64
CA THR A 383 9.02 11.71 -9.16
C THR A 383 9.78 11.88 -10.47
N SER A 384 10.95 11.25 -10.62
CA SER A 384 11.84 11.49 -11.75
C SER A 384 12.18 12.99 -11.88
N ASN A 385 11.74 13.65 -12.95
CA ASN A 385 11.82 15.10 -13.19
C ASN A 385 10.43 15.76 -13.25
N LEU A 386 9.41 15.08 -12.81
CA LEU A 386 8.02 15.55 -12.78
C LEU A 386 7.64 15.98 -11.39
N TYR A 387 7.02 17.14 -11.27
CA TYR A 387 6.46 17.65 -10.04
C TYR A 387 4.96 17.46 -10.00
N HIS A 388 4.47 16.92 -8.89
CA HIS A 388 3.06 16.98 -8.55
C HIS A 388 2.76 18.36 -7.98
N ILE A 389 1.77 19.03 -8.55
CA ILE A 389 1.36 20.37 -8.18
C ILE A 389 -0.03 20.37 -7.56
N LEU A 390 -0.22 21.28 -6.64
CA LEU A 390 -1.53 21.65 -6.09
C LEU A 390 -1.82 23.09 -6.47
N LEU A 391 -2.91 23.30 -7.19
CA LEU A 391 -3.39 24.63 -7.55
C LEU A 391 -4.23 25.23 -6.42
N PRO A 392 -4.36 26.57 -6.36
CA PRO A 392 -5.11 27.22 -5.28
C PRO A 392 -6.61 26.90 -5.21
N ASP A 393 -7.18 26.29 -6.23
CA ASP A 393 -8.57 25.80 -6.23
C ASP A 393 -8.71 24.32 -5.81
N GLY A 394 -7.60 23.70 -5.38
CA GLY A 394 -7.54 22.31 -4.96
C GLY A 394 -7.36 21.29 -6.10
N SER A 395 -7.33 21.72 -7.35
CA SER A 395 -7.00 20.83 -8.46
C SER A 395 -5.50 20.52 -8.47
N SER A 396 -5.13 19.32 -8.94
CA SER A 396 -3.75 18.82 -8.91
C SER A 396 -3.38 18.07 -10.18
N GLY A 397 -2.09 17.85 -10.41
CA GLY A 397 -1.57 17.08 -11.52
C GLY A 397 -0.06 17.18 -11.63
N TYR A 398 0.49 16.74 -12.76
CA TYR A 398 1.93 16.63 -12.99
C TYR A 398 2.43 17.58 -14.07
N ILE A 399 3.59 18.20 -13.79
CA ILE A 399 4.29 19.08 -14.75
C ILE A 399 5.79 18.76 -14.79
N ALA A 400 6.46 19.17 -15.89
CA ALA A 400 7.91 19.02 -16.00
C ALA A 400 8.65 20.13 -15.22
N GLY A 401 9.74 19.78 -14.57
CA GLY A 401 10.44 20.64 -13.61
C GLY A 401 11.14 21.87 -14.17
N ASN A 402 11.51 21.86 -15.46
CA ASN A 402 12.16 23.01 -16.10
C ASN A 402 11.21 24.18 -16.39
N GLN A 403 9.92 24.02 -16.14
CA GLN A 403 8.87 24.98 -16.49
C GLN A 403 8.47 25.90 -15.33
N ILE A 404 9.09 25.75 -14.17
CA ILE A 404 8.75 26.50 -12.94
C ILE A 404 9.94 27.26 -12.37
N GLU A 405 9.64 28.22 -11.51
CA GLU A 405 10.60 28.93 -10.68
C GLU A 405 9.98 29.30 -9.32
N MET A 406 10.81 29.58 -8.32
CA MET A 406 10.35 30.04 -7.01
C MET A 406 9.53 31.33 -7.13
N ALA A 407 8.39 31.38 -6.44
CA ALA A 407 7.53 32.58 -6.40
C ALA A 407 7.95 33.58 -5.31
N ASN A 408 9.25 33.70 -5.04
CA ASN A 408 9.80 34.57 -3.97
C ASN A 408 10.22 35.96 -4.46
N ASN A 409 10.50 36.13 -5.76
CA ASN A 409 10.87 37.40 -6.36
C ASN A 409 9.67 38.04 -7.07
N ALA A 410 9.52 39.36 -6.90
CA ALA A 410 8.42 40.07 -7.55
C ALA A 410 8.60 40.09 -9.07
N ILE A 411 7.51 39.86 -9.80
CA ILE A 411 7.43 40.09 -11.25
C ILE A 411 7.39 41.58 -11.55
N LYS A 412 6.66 42.32 -10.70
CA LYS A 412 6.53 43.80 -10.75
C LYS A 412 6.09 44.32 -9.40
N GLU A 413 6.37 45.58 -9.12
CA GLU A 413 5.73 46.34 -8.05
C GLU A 413 4.55 47.14 -8.61
N GLN A 414 3.46 47.17 -7.85
CA GLN A 414 2.25 47.90 -8.18
C GLN A 414 1.88 48.81 -7.00
N ILE A 415 1.58 50.06 -7.28
CA ILE A 415 1.02 50.98 -6.29
C ILE A 415 -0.51 50.90 -6.40
N LEU A 416 -1.17 50.58 -5.30
CA LEU A 416 -2.63 50.45 -5.28
C LEU A 416 -3.26 51.83 -5.09
N THR A 417 -4.20 52.18 -5.96
CA THR A 417 -4.90 53.50 -5.92
C THR A 417 -6.04 53.49 -4.91
N ASP A 418 -6.61 52.32 -4.65
CA ASP A 418 -7.75 52.09 -3.77
C ASP A 418 -7.37 51.16 -2.60
N ALA A 419 -8.17 51.19 -1.54
CA ALA A 419 -8.05 50.20 -0.45
C ALA A 419 -8.44 48.80 -0.95
N VAL A 420 -7.53 47.83 -0.78
CA VAL A 420 -7.73 46.44 -1.27
C VAL A 420 -7.53 45.48 -0.12
N ARG A 421 -8.42 44.49 0.00
CA ARG A 421 -8.26 43.37 0.94
C ARG A 421 -7.36 42.30 0.38
N ILE A 422 -6.47 41.81 1.23
CA ILE A 422 -5.67 40.60 0.96
C ILE A 422 -6.37 39.40 1.59
N PHE A 423 -6.50 38.33 0.82
CA PHE A 423 -7.12 37.07 1.23
C PHE A 423 -6.08 35.95 1.32
N ASP A 424 -6.33 34.97 2.18
CA ASP A 424 -5.50 33.76 2.34
C ASP A 424 -5.57 32.83 1.10
N THR A 425 -6.74 32.78 0.46
CA THR A 425 -6.99 31.97 -0.75
C THR A 425 -7.66 32.80 -1.84
N PRO A 426 -7.54 32.43 -3.13
CA PRO A 426 -8.21 33.15 -4.22
C PRO A 426 -9.70 32.76 -4.30
N GLY A 427 -10.53 33.37 -3.49
CA GLY A 427 -11.97 33.09 -3.45
C GLY A 427 -12.81 34.17 -2.79
N ILE A 428 -14.10 34.20 -3.09
CA ILE A 428 -15.06 35.17 -2.55
C ILE A 428 -15.32 34.92 -1.04
N SER A 429 -15.16 33.66 -0.60
CA SER A 429 -15.36 33.23 0.79
C SER A 429 -14.08 33.13 1.59
N ALA A 430 -12.96 33.67 1.04
CA ALA A 430 -11.66 33.63 1.66
C ALA A 430 -11.55 34.54 2.89
N VAL A 431 -10.69 34.16 3.82
CA VAL A 431 -10.44 34.93 5.04
C VAL A 431 -9.56 36.13 4.71
N CYS A 432 -9.99 37.32 5.17
CA CYS A 432 -9.17 38.53 5.03
C CYS A 432 -7.96 38.44 5.94
N VAL A 433 -6.78 38.50 5.35
CA VAL A 433 -5.47 38.50 6.08
C VAL A 433 -5.13 39.89 6.57
N THR A 434 -5.32 40.93 5.71
CA THR A 434 -5.04 42.33 6.00
C THR A 434 -5.62 43.24 4.91
N ASP A 435 -5.69 44.55 5.19
CA ASP A 435 -6.06 45.57 4.22
C ASP A 435 -4.81 46.31 3.76
N ILE A 436 -4.75 46.65 2.49
CA ILE A 436 -3.74 47.55 1.88
C ILE A 436 -4.40 48.89 1.70
N LYS A 437 -3.71 49.96 2.13
CA LYS A 437 -4.20 51.33 1.97
C LYS A 437 -3.84 51.90 0.59
N PRO A 438 -4.61 52.90 0.10
CA PRO A 438 -4.26 53.62 -1.09
C PRO A 438 -2.84 54.22 -1.01
N GLY A 439 -2.08 54.07 -2.08
CA GLY A 439 -0.66 54.53 -2.17
C GLY A 439 0.36 53.51 -1.68
N GLU A 440 -0.05 52.40 -1.06
CA GLU A 440 0.88 51.33 -0.65
C GLU A 440 1.33 50.48 -1.84
N LYS A 441 2.58 50.00 -1.74
CA LYS A 441 3.20 49.11 -2.73
C LYS A 441 2.80 47.64 -2.46
N PHE A 442 2.50 46.95 -3.54
CA PHE A 442 2.23 45.52 -3.56
C PHE A 442 3.16 44.84 -4.57
N ALA A 443 4.00 43.93 -4.08
CA ALA A 443 4.91 43.15 -4.89
C ALA A 443 4.20 41.96 -5.49
N VAL A 444 3.92 41.97 -6.77
CA VAL A 444 3.24 40.91 -7.50
C VAL A 444 4.17 39.71 -7.67
N LEU A 445 3.83 38.57 -7.12
CA LEU A 445 4.59 37.29 -7.20
C LEU A 445 4.06 36.34 -8.25
N GLY A 446 2.77 36.43 -8.58
CA GLY A 446 2.12 35.61 -9.58
C GLY A 446 0.60 35.84 -9.65
N LYS A 447 -0.12 34.93 -10.26
CA LYS A 447 -1.58 35.02 -10.45
C LYS A 447 -2.22 33.64 -10.41
N PHE A 448 -3.53 33.62 -10.22
CA PHE A 448 -4.36 32.43 -10.45
C PHE A 448 -5.79 32.87 -10.80
N LYS A 449 -6.27 32.49 -12.00
CA LYS A 449 -7.55 32.96 -12.52
C LYS A 449 -7.66 34.49 -12.46
N ASN A 450 -8.68 35.01 -11.78
CA ASN A 450 -8.95 36.45 -11.59
C ASN A 450 -8.34 37.01 -10.30
N PHE A 451 -7.28 36.39 -9.77
CA PHE A 451 -6.59 36.83 -8.56
C PHE A 451 -5.09 37.01 -8.82
N ILE A 452 -4.50 37.95 -8.11
CA ILE A 452 -3.07 38.23 -8.09
C ILE A 452 -2.53 37.84 -6.71
N TYR A 453 -1.49 37.00 -6.69
CA TYR A 453 -0.75 36.67 -5.48
C TYR A 453 0.43 37.61 -5.32
N GLY A 454 0.63 38.13 -4.12
CA GLY A 454 1.73 39.02 -3.88
C GLY A 454 2.00 39.28 -2.41
N ARG A 455 2.89 40.28 -2.18
CA ARG A 455 3.39 40.57 -0.86
C ARG A 455 3.36 42.07 -0.60
N THR A 456 2.90 42.48 0.60
CA THR A 456 2.97 43.87 1.09
C THR A 456 4.39 44.27 1.44
N PHE A 457 4.59 45.55 1.64
CA PHE A 457 5.86 46.09 2.16
C PHE A 457 6.20 45.50 3.55
N GLU A 458 5.22 45.22 4.38
CA GLU A 458 5.38 44.57 5.70
C GLU A 458 5.72 43.09 5.61
N GLY A 459 5.78 42.50 4.40
CA GLY A 459 6.08 41.08 4.17
C GLY A 459 4.90 40.13 4.24
N ARG A 460 3.65 40.60 4.46
CA ARG A 460 2.45 39.77 4.45
C ARG A 460 2.11 39.35 3.02
N THR A 461 1.85 38.06 2.82
CA THR A 461 1.51 37.51 1.51
C THR A 461 0.04 37.14 1.43
N GLY A 462 -0.52 37.17 0.24
CA GLY A 462 -1.89 36.72 -0.03
C GLY A 462 -2.40 37.16 -1.39
N TRP A 463 -3.69 37.02 -1.58
CA TRP A 463 -4.41 37.18 -2.83
C TRP A 463 -5.24 38.46 -2.85
N ILE A 464 -5.16 39.21 -3.95
CA ILE A 464 -6.07 40.31 -4.25
C ILE A 464 -6.81 40.03 -5.55
N PRO A 465 -8.05 40.51 -5.73
CA PRO A 465 -8.72 40.44 -7.02
C PRO A 465 -7.89 41.12 -8.11
N SER A 466 -7.91 40.61 -9.34
CA SER A 466 -7.32 41.30 -10.50
C SER A 466 -8.09 42.61 -10.71
N LEU A 467 -7.37 43.70 -10.69
CA LEU A 467 -7.89 45.05 -10.89
C LEU A 467 -8.20 45.31 -12.36
#